data_6e74344271411da5cac1974900bd4bee
#
_entry.id   6e74344271411da5cac1974900bd4bee
#
_cell.length_a   1.000
_cell.length_b   1.000
_cell.length_c   1.000
_cell.angle_alpha   90.00
_cell.angle_beta   90.00
_cell.angle_gamma   90.00
#
_symmetry.space_group_name_H-M   'P 1'
#
loop_
_entity.id
_entity.type
_entity.pdbx_description
1 polymer ?
#
loop_
_entity_poly.entity_id
_entity_poly.type
_entity_poly.pdbx_seq_one_letter_code
_entity_poly.pdbx_strand_id
1 'polypeptide(L)'
;VARLRAPSPTSQPPAPGELWRNDLAVLVTVLFALFLGLGIRNGALNAHGSFALGEGLPVIAYPAGWHTGSTESLHFQAINPASPSSFDARLTVSLQETRTDQTLDLARVAWALRRSQELMLYRELASEPVTILDGQPALRTRYAFVADPTRAQGATGLPVVVEAEDLIFLNSGQLVVINVAADATEWADEARHFRLIYDSLRLRTNADADQLTPPLPLETRLPTEGDSE
;
A
#
# COMPACT_ATOMS: atom_id res chain seq x y z
N VAL A 1 -32.29 -38.87 -57.87
CA VAL A 1 -31.58 -38.06 -56.87
C VAL A 1 -32.50 -37.94 -55.68
N ALA A 2 -32.27 -38.75 -54.60
CA ALA A 2 -33.03 -38.72 -53.36
C ALA A 2 -32.60 -37.46 -52.56
N ARG A 3 -33.51 -36.50 -52.37
CA ARG A 3 -33.32 -35.37 -51.44
C ARG A 3 -33.48 -35.90 -50.01
N LEU A 4 -32.38 -35.92 -49.29
CA LEU A 4 -32.38 -36.09 -47.85
C LEU A 4 -33.14 -34.92 -47.24
N ARG A 5 -34.34 -35.22 -46.73
CA ARG A 5 -35.19 -34.26 -46.02
C ARG A 5 -34.60 -34.12 -44.60
N ALA A 6 -34.07 -32.96 -44.27
CA ALA A 6 -33.63 -32.69 -42.91
C ALA A 6 -34.80 -32.92 -41.91
N PRO A 7 -34.58 -33.59 -40.79
CA PRO A 7 -35.64 -33.78 -39.80
C PRO A 7 -36.12 -32.40 -39.33
N SER A 8 -37.42 -32.18 -39.36
CA SER A 8 -38.05 -30.97 -38.84
C SER A 8 -37.75 -30.89 -37.32
N PRO A 9 -37.35 -29.74 -36.79
CA PRO A 9 -37.20 -29.60 -35.36
C PRO A 9 -38.55 -29.94 -34.72
N THR A 10 -38.52 -30.85 -33.78
CA THR A 10 -39.72 -31.27 -33.02
C THR A 10 -40.23 -30.06 -32.26
N SER A 11 -41.39 -29.53 -32.70
CA SER A 11 -42.07 -28.37 -32.09
C SER A 11 -42.89 -28.80 -30.83
N GLN A 12 -42.44 -29.78 -30.10
CA GLN A 12 -43.04 -30.12 -28.81
C GLN A 12 -42.66 -29.07 -27.79
N PRO A 13 -43.62 -28.43 -27.10
CA PRO A 13 -43.27 -27.50 -26.03
C PRO A 13 -42.52 -28.27 -24.94
N PRO A 14 -41.44 -27.68 -24.41
CA PRO A 14 -40.64 -28.33 -23.39
C PRO A 14 -41.51 -28.67 -22.16
N ALA A 15 -41.30 -29.85 -21.57
CA ALA A 15 -41.97 -30.21 -20.34
C ALA A 15 -41.66 -29.23 -19.22
N PRO A 16 -42.60 -28.94 -18.28
CA PRO A 16 -42.35 -27.99 -17.19
C PRO A 16 -41.09 -28.25 -16.39
N GLY A 17 -40.71 -29.53 -16.23
CA GLY A 17 -39.46 -29.91 -15.56
C GLY A 17 -38.17 -29.62 -16.35
N GLU A 18 -38.24 -29.55 -17.68
CA GLU A 18 -37.09 -29.22 -18.52
C GLU A 18 -36.82 -27.72 -18.51
N LEU A 19 -37.88 -26.90 -18.49
CA LEU A 19 -37.75 -25.45 -18.34
C LEU A 19 -37.05 -25.11 -17.04
N TRP A 20 -37.49 -25.64 -15.92
CA TRP A 20 -36.89 -25.39 -14.62
C TRP A 20 -35.40 -25.84 -14.54
N ARG A 21 -35.07 -26.99 -15.13
CA ARG A 21 -33.68 -27.49 -15.18
C ARG A 21 -32.79 -26.58 -16.02
N ASN A 22 -33.32 -26.07 -17.16
CA ASN A 22 -32.60 -25.13 -18.01
C ASN A 22 -32.38 -23.79 -17.30
N ASP A 23 -33.41 -23.26 -16.63
CA ASP A 23 -33.31 -22.03 -15.87
C ASP A 23 -32.32 -22.17 -14.71
N LEU A 24 -32.34 -23.29 -14.01
CA LEU A 24 -31.36 -23.58 -12.95
C LEU A 24 -29.93 -23.69 -13.51
N ALA A 25 -29.76 -24.34 -14.66
CA ALA A 25 -28.44 -24.46 -15.30
C ALA A 25 -27.91 -23.09 -15.71
N VAL A 26 -28.75 -22.22 -16.26
CA VAL A 26 -28.39 -20.84 -16.60
C VAL A 26 -28.01 -20.06 -15.34
N LEU A 27 -28.82 -20.14 -14.29
CA LEU A 27 -28.55 -19.49 -13.00
C LEU A 27 -27.21 -19.93 -12.42
N VAL A 28 -26.94 -21.22 -12.37
CA VAL A 28 -25.68 -21.78 -11.86
C VAL A 28 -24.50 -21.30 -12.70
N THR A 29 -24.63 -21.29 -14.02
CA THR A 29 -23.58 -20.80 -14.93
C THR A 29 -23.26 -19.33 -14.68
N VAL A 30 -24.29 -18.49 -14.54
CA VAL A 30 -24.12 -17.04 -14.26
C VAL A 30 -23.45 -16.84 -12.91
N LEU A 31 -23.91 -17.52 -11.87
CA LEU A 31 -23.30 -17.44 -10.54
C LEU A 31 -21.83 -17.90 -10.56
N PHE A 32 -21.55 -19.00 -11.23
CA PHE A 32 -20.17 -19.49 -11.39
C PHE A 32 -19.28 -18.48 -12.12
N ALA A 33 -19.77 -17.90 -13.23
CA ALA A 33 -19.03 -16.88 -13.96
C ALA A 33 -18.78 -15.63 -13.10
N LEU A 34 -19.75 -15.20 -12.29
CA LEU A 34 -19.59 -14.07 -11.37
C LEU A 34 -18.54 -14.38 -10.29
N PHE A 35 -18.62 -15.56 -9.64
CA PHE A 35 -17.65 -15.96 -8.63
C PHE A 35 -16.23 -16.09 -9.21
N LEU A 36 -16.12 -16.69 -10.40
CA LEU A 36 -14.86 -16.81 -11.11
C LEU A 36 -14.29 -15.43 -11.45
N GLY A 37 -15.12 -14.54 -11.99
CA GLY A 37 -14.73 -13.15 -12.30
C GLY A 37 -14.28 -12.37 -11.06
N LEU A 38 -15.00 -12.49 -9.94
CA LEU A 38 -14.61 -11.90 -8.66
C LEU A 38 -13.30 -12.49 -8.13
N GLY A 39 -13.11 -13.81 -8.25
CA GLY A 39 -11.88 -14.48 -7.83
C GLY A 39 -10.66 -14.00 -8.63
N ILE A 40 -10.78 -13.92 -9.96
CA ILE A 40 -9.71 -13.42 -10.84
C ILE A 40 -9.43 -11.93 -10.53
N ARG A 41 -10.49 -11.12 -10.41
CA ARG A 41 -10.34 -9.70 -10.06
C ARG A 41 -9.61 -9.52 -8.73
N ASN A 42 -10.02 -10.22 -7.69
CA ASN A 42 -9.39 -10.13 -6.37
C ASN A 42 -7.94 -10.63 -6.40
N GLY A 43 -7.65 -11.70 -7.15
CA GLY A 43 -6.30 -12.18 -7.35
C GLY A 43 -5.40 -11.16 -8.03
N ALA A 44 -5.88 -10.54 -9.11
CA ALA A 44 -5.15 -9.49 -9.83
C ALA A 44 -4.93 -8.23 -8.97
N LEU A 45 -5.96 -7.82 -8.21
CA LEU A 45 -5.88 -6.64 -7.36
C LEU A 45 -4.97 -6.82 -6.14
N ASN A 46 -4.74 -8.05 -5.69
CA ASN A 46 -3.87 -8.38 -4.54
C ASN A 46 -2.50 -8.92 -4.98
N ALA A 47 -2.25 -9.00 -6.29
CA ALA A 47 -0.95 -9.39 -6.78
C ALA A 47 0.10 -8.35 -6.37
N HIS A 48 1.19 -8.82 -5.81
CA HIS A 48 2.30 -7.96 -5.37
C HIS A 48 3.64 -8.61 -5.70
N GLY A 49 4.62 -7.76 -5.96
CA GLY A 49 6.03 -8.09 -5.95
C GLY A 49 6.60 -7.84 -4.56
N SER A 50 7.81 -8.33 -4.31
CA SER A 50 8.55 -8.05 -3.09
C SER A 50 9.98 -7.66 -3.43
N PHE A 51 10.55 -6.77 -2.63
CA PHE A 51 11.92 -6.32 -2.72
C PHE A 51 12.60 -6.39 -1.36
N ALA A 52 13.70 -7.13 -1.27
CA ALA A 52 14.51 -7.20 -0.07
C ALA A 52 15.49 -6.02 -0.04
N LEU A 53 15.42 -5.20 0.99
CA LEU A 53 16.29 -4.02 1.13
C LEU A 53 17.76 -4.37 1.37
N GLY A 54 18.03 -5.55 1.90
CA GLY A 54 19.37 -6.02 2.23
C GLY A 54 19.35 -6.98 3.42
N GLU A 55 20.51 -7.46 3.80
CA GLU A 55 20.66 -8.35 4.96
C GLU A 55 20.28 -7.59 6.25
N GLY A 56 19.36 -8.16 7.05
CA GLY A 56 18.86 -7.54 8.27
C GLY A 56 17.88 -6.38 8.05
N LEU A 57 17.52 -6.07 6.81
CA LEU A 57 16.55 -5.05 6.44
C LEU A 57 15.20 -5.69 6.06
N PRO A 58 14.08 -4.95 6.17
CA PRO A 58 12.77 -5.48 5.84
C PRO A 58 12.62 -5.82 4.35
N VAL A 59 11.68 -6.71 4.06
CA VAL A 59 11.19 -6.96 2.71
C VAL A 59 9.96 -6.08 2.50
N ILE A 60 9.97 -5.29 1.43
CA ILE A 60 8.87 -4.40 1.09
C ILE A 60 8.03 -5.04 -0.01
N ALA A 61 6.71 -5.10 0.18
CA ALA A 61 5.79 -5.46 -0.88
C ALA A 61 5.39 -4.21 -1.69
N TYR A 62 5.21 -4.38 -2.99
CA TYR A 62 4.73 -3.36 -3.90
C TYR A 62 3.75 -3.96 -4.91
N PRO A 63 2.81 -3.19 -5.49
CA PRO A 63 1.85 -3.71 -6.46
C PRO A 63 2.55 -4.33 -7.68
N ALA A 64 2.14 -5.54 -8.10
CA ALA A 64 2.81 -6.28 -9.18
C ALA A 64 2.78 -5.58 -10.55
N GLY A 65 1.81 -4.66 -10.75
CA GLY A 65 1.70 -3.86 -11.97
C GLY A 65 2.63 -2.64 -12.03
N TRP A 66 3.38 -2.36 -10.97
CA TRP A 66 4.29 -1.22 -10.93
C TRP A 66 5.61 -1.54 -11.61
N HIS A 67 6.14 -0.56 -12.35
CA HIS A 67 7.46 -0.68 -12.99
C HIS A 67 8.57 -0.44 -11.97
N THR A 68 9.48 -1.38 -11.86
CA THR A 68 10.59 -1.32 -10.89
C THR A 68 11.90 -0.91 -11.53
N GLY A 69 12.75 -0.24 -10.75
CA GLY A 69 14.08 0.17 -11.15
C GLY A 69 14.94 0.58 -9.97
N SER A 70 16.18 0.93 -10.24
CA SER A 70 17.12 1.54 -9.31
C SER A 70 17.91 2.62 -10.03
N THR A 71 18.41 3.62 -9.28
CA THR A 71 19.27 4.67 -9.78
C THR A 71 20.45 4.86 -8.81
N GLU A 72 21.44 5.67 -9.17
CA GLU A 72 22.57 5.95 -8.27
C GLU A 72 22.14 6.55 -6.93
N SER A 73 21.03 7.32 -6.91
CA SER A 73 20.50 7.97 -5.71
C SER A 73 19.42 7.18 -4.98
N LEU A 74 18.83 6.16 -5.64
CA LEU A 74 17.73 5.37 -5.11
C LEU A 74 18.10 3.89 -5.12
N HIS A 75 18.05 3.28 -3.95
CA HIS A 75 18.28 1.85 -3.80
C HIS A 75 17.21 1.01 -4.52
N PHE A 76 15.97 1.49 -4.46
CA PHE A 76 14.82 0.87 -5.14
C PHE A 76 13.79 1.92 -5.52
N GLN A 77 13.10 1.71 -6.63
CA GLN A 77 11.96 2.49 -7.07
C GLN A 77 10.92 1.58 -7.71
N ALA A 78 9.64 1.84 -7.41
CA ALA A 78 8.51 1.26 -8.12
C ALA A 78 7.53 2.39 -8.48
N ILE A 79 7.06 2.42 -9.73
CA ILE A 79 6.24 3.49 -10.29
C ILE A 79 4.95 2.88 -10.84
N ASN A 80 3.82 3.50 -10.56
CA ASN A 80 2.53 3.13 -11.13
C ASN A 80 2.40 3.68 -12.57
N PRO A 81 2.50 2.84 -13.61
CA PRO A 81 2.40 3.32 -14.99
C PRO A 81 0.96 3.68 -15.40
N ALA A 82 -0.02 3.35 -14.56
CA ALA A 82 -1.44 3.62 -14.82
C ALA A 82 -1.94 4.91 -14.15
N SER A 83 -1.06 5.67 -13.49
CA SER A 83 -1.41 6.98 -12.92
C SER A 83 -1.84 7.92 -14.03
N PRO A 84 -3.02 8.56 -13.95
CA PRO A 84 -3.50 9.50 -14.97
C PRO A 84 -2.86 10.89 -14.88
N SER A 85 -2.14 11.18 -13.78
CA SER A 85 -1.45 12.44 -13.54
C SER A 85 -0.14 12.56 -14.32
N SER A 86 0.37 13.80 -14.44
CA SER A 86 1.74 14.05 -14.89
C SER A 86 2.82 13.65 -13.87
N PHE A 87 2.41 13.29 -12.66
CA PHE A 87 3.25 12.71 -11.61
C PHE A 87 2.77 11.29 -11.28
N ASP A 88 3.49 10.31 -11.74
CA ASP A 88 3.17 8.92 -11.46
C ASP A 88 3.32 8.61 -9.96
N ALA A 89 2.31 7.94 -9.40
CA ALA A 89 2.38 7.43 -8.04
C ALA A 89 3.57 6.47 -7.91
N ARG A 90 4.33 6.59 -6.81
CA ARG A 90 5.60 5.86 -6.67
C ARG A 90 5.94 5.49 -5.25
N LEU A 91 6.72 4.43 -5.15
CA LEU A 91 7.48 4.01 -3.97
C LEU A 91 8.96 4.22 -4.29
N THR A 92 9.69 4.87 -3.40
CA THR A 92 11.15 4.93 -3.48
C THR A 92 11.80 4.55 -2.16
N VAL A 93 12.97 3.96 -2.24
CA VAL A 93 13.78 3.59 -1.08
C VAL A 93 15.16 4.17 -1.23
N SER A 94 15.59 4.89 -0.22
CA SER A 94 16.95 5.45 -0.13
C SER A 94 17.66 4.87 1.09
N LEU A 95 18.90 4.45 0.91
CA LEU A 95 19.79 4.03 1.97
C LEU A 95 20.93 5.04 2.07
N GLN A 96 21.22 5.49 3.27
CA GLN A 96 22.32 6.44 3.52
C GLN A 96 23.11 5.98 4.73
N GLU A 97 24.42 6.00 4.62
CA GLU A 97 25.28 5.79 5.78
C GLU A 97 25.08 6.92 6.79
N THR A 98 24.98 6.55 8.05
CA THR A 98 24.83 7.49 9.15
C THR A 98 25.98 7.38 10.13
N ARG A 99 26.19 8.44 10.92
CA ARG A 99 27.13 8.39 12.02
C ARG A 99 26.57 7.50 13.14
N THR A 100 27.42 6.79 13.81
CA THR A 100 27.05 5.83 14.87
C THR A 100 26.30 6.48 16.04
N ASP A 101 26.48 7.80 16.23
CA ASP A 101 25.85 8.61 17.28
C ASP A 101 24.59 9.37 16.82
N GLN A 102 24.14 9.15 15.59
CA GLN A 102 22.99 9.86 15.04
C GLN A 102 21.68 9.33 15.64
N THR A 103 20.90 10.22 16.23
CA THR A 103 19.55 9.91 16.69
C THR A 103 18.55 9.99 15.53
N LEU A 104 17.42 9.28 15.67
CA LEU A 104 16.35 9.28 14.66
C LEU A 104 15.79 10.68 14.41
N ASP A 105 15.64 11.50 15.48
CA ASP A 105 15.16 12.89 15.36
C ASP A 105 16.13 13.77 14.57
N LEU A 106 17.43 13.66 14.81
CA LEU A 106 18.44 14.38 14.05
C LEU A 106 18.46 13.95 12.59
N ALA A 107 18.32 12.65 12.33
CA ALA A 107 18.22 12.11 10.98
C ALA A 107 17.00 12.67 10.24
N ARG A 108 15.84 12.73 10.91
CA ARG A 108 14.62 13.33 10.37
C ARG A 108 14.82 14.80 10.00
N VAL A 109 15.38 15.59 10.91
CA VAL A 109 15.59 17.02 10.67
C VAL A 109 16.54 17.24 9.48
N ALA A 110 17.63 16.49 9.41
CA ALA A 110 18.56 16.55 8.29
C ALA A 110 17.89 16.14 6.96
N TRP A 111 17.03 15.13 7.01
CA TRP A 111 16.29 14.69 5.84
C TRP A 111 15.25 15.72 5.39
N ALA A 112 14.46 16.30 6.31
CA ALA A 112 13.50 17.35 6.00
C ALA A 112 14.19 18.58 5.40
N LEU A 113 15.37 18.97 5.92
CA LEU A 113 16.16 20.06 5.34
C LEU A 113 16.57 19.75 3.90
N ARG A 114 17.05 18.53 3.63
CA ARG A 114 17.37 18.11 2.27
C ARG A 114 16.15 18.17 1.36
N ARG A 115 15.00 17.62 1.78
CA ARG A 115 13.76 17.69 1.02
C ARG A 115 13.35 19.13 0.70
N SER A 116 13.50 20.04 1.66
CA SER A 116 13.17 21.46 1.45
C SER A 116 14.08 22.17 0.44
N GLN A 117 15.29 21.65 0.21
CA GLN A 117 16.22 22.16 -0.80
C GLN A 117 15.99 21.54 -2.19
N GLU A 118 15.57 20.28 -2.24
CA GLU A 118 15.37 19.52 -3.48
C GLU A 118 13.97 19.72 -4.08
N LEU A 119 12.94 19.85 -3.22
CA LEU A 119 11.54 19.87 -3.62
C LEU A 119 10.99 21.30 -3.65
N MET A 120 10.30 21.62 -4.74
CA MET A 120 9.70 22.96 -4.89
C MET A 120 8.49 23.12 -3.97
N LEU A 121 8.45 24.22 -3.22
CA LEU A 121 7.37 24.54 -2.28
C LEU A 121 7.10 23.45 -1.24
N TYR A 122 8.16 22.76 -0.81
CA TYR A 122 8.07 21.74 0.23
C TYR A 122 7.37 22.28 1.49
N ARG A 123 6.40 21.52 1.99
CA ARG A 123 5.68 21.83 3.21
C ARG A 123 5.42 20.56 4.00
N GLU A 124 5.99 20.45 5.18
CA GLU A 124 5.66 19.38 6.13
C GLU A 124 4.23 19.60 6.66
N LEU A 125 3.41 18.55 6.63
CA LEU A 125 2.02 18.56 7.07
C LEU A 125 1.86 17.93 8.45
N ALA A 126 2.56 16.80 8.68
CA ALA A 126 2.52 16.07 9.93
C ALA A 126 3.79 15.23 10.11
N SER A 127 4.19 15.00 11.36
CA SER A 127 5.23 14.03 11.69
C SER A 127 4.84 13.33 12.98
N GLU A 128 4.91 11.99 12.97
CA GLU A 128 4.52 11.17 14.11
C GLU A 128 5.47 10.00 14.32
N PRO A 129 5.74 9.61 15.56
CA PRO A 129 6.46 8.39 15.87
C PRO A 129 5.57 7.18 15.56
N VAL A 130 6.17 6.17 14.95
CA VAL A 130 5.54 4.90 14.62
C VAL A 130 6.49 3.76 14.96
N THR A 131 6.00 2.54 14.94
CA THR A 131 6.83 1.33 15.02
C THR A 131 6.66 0.50 13.76
N ILE A 132 7.75 -0.07 13.28
CA ILE A 132 7.76 -0.99 12.15
C ILE A 132 8.37 -2.32 12.61
N LEU A 133 8.00 -3.40 11.91
CA LEU A 133 8.48 -4.72 12.22
C LEU A 133 8.38 -5.00 13.73
N ASP A 134 9.13 -5.86 14.30
CA ASP A 134 9.01 -6.31 15.68
C ASP A 134 9.29 -5.23 16.76
N GLY A 135 8.76 -4.01 16.55
CA GLY A 135 8.86 -2.89 17.48
C GLY A 135 10.00 -1.90 17.19
N GLN A 136 10.61 -1.96 16.01
CA GLN A 136 11.63 -0.99 15.61
C GLN A 136 11.05 0.42 15.53
N PRO A 137 11.64 1.41 16.23
CA PRO A 137 11.16 2.80 16.17
C PRO A 137 11.42 3.42 14.80
N ALA A 138 10.43 4.14 14.31
CA ALA A 138 10.47 4.88 13.06
C ALA A 138 9.71 6.20 13.20
N LEU A 139 9.91 7.11 12.26
CA LEU A 139 9.15 8.35 12.13
C LEU A 139 8.44 8.36 10.78
N ARG A 140 7.15 8.64 10.79
CA ARG A 140 6.35 8.88 9.60
C ARG A 140 6.14 10.37 9.43
N THR A 141 6.60 10.93 8.32
CA THR A 141 6.47 12.36 8.00
C THR A 141 5.70 12.52 6.72
N ARG A 142 4.54 13.17 6.80
CA ARG A 142 3.69 13.53 5.66
C ARG A 142 3.99 14.97 5.24
N TYR A 143 4.12 15.19 3.94
CA TYR A 143 4.40 16.50 3.38
C TYR A 143 3.79 16.67 1.99
N ALA A 144 3.77 17.91 1.51
CA ALA A 144 3.36 18.23 0.15
C ALA A 144 4.46 19.05 -0.55
N PHE A 145 4.52 18.95 -1.87
CA PHE A 145 5.41 19.74 -2.72
C PHE A 145 4.81 19.89 -4.11
N VAL A 146 5.41 20.73 -4.95
CA VAL A 146 5.01 20.89 -6.35
C VAL A 146 6.00 20.12 -7.23
N ALA A 147 5.48 19.17 -8.01
CA ALA A 147 6.23 18.54 -9.08
C ALA A 147 5.99 19.30 -10.39
N ASP A 148 7.05 19.81 -10.97
CA ASP A 148 7.02 20.53 -12.23
C ASP A 148 7.79 19.74 -13.30
N PRO A 149 7.09 18.97 -14.14
CA PRO A 149 7.73 18.15 -15.16
C PRO A 149 8.46 19.00 -16.23
N THR A 150 8.08 20.27 -16.41
CA THR A 150 8.69 21.13 -17.43
C THR A 150 10.14 21.50 -17.11
N ARG A 151 10.60 21.27 -15.86
CA ARG A 151 12.00 21.45 -15.47
C ARG A 151 12.94 20.40 -16.05
N ALA A 152 12.41 19.21 -16.40
CA ALA A 152 13.18 18.20 -17.08
C ALA A 152 13.16 18.47 -18.60
N GLN A 153 14.34 18.42 -19.23
CA GLN A 153 14.44 18.66 -20.69
C GLN A 153 13.57 17.68 -21.47
N GLY A 154 12.67 18.22 -22.28
CA GLY A 154 11.79 17.42 -23.13
C GLY A 154 10.56 16.83 -22.46
N ALA A 155 10.36 17.07 -21.17
CA ALA A 155 9.15 16.66 -20.50
C ALA A 155 8.00 17.64 -20.76
N THR A 156 6.81 17.12 -20.98
CA THR A 156 5.56 17.87 -21.14
C THR A 156 4.62 17.52 -19.99
N GLY A 157 3.90 18.50 -19.49
CA GLY A 157 2.92 18.30 -18.42
C GLY A 157 2.69 19.61 -17.67
N LEU A 158 1.68 19.62 -16.80
CA LEU A 158 1.41 20.74 -15.92
C LEU A 158 2.04 20.47 -14.54
N PRO A 159 2.49 21.51 -13.84
CA PRO A 159 2.87 21.38 -12.45
C PRO A 159 1.68 20.86 -11.62
N VAL A 160 1.94 19.88 -10.76
CA VAL A 160 0.93 19.29 -9.88
C VAL A 160 1.38 19.33 -8.43
N VAL A 161 0.42 19.40 -7.52
CA VAL A 161 0.68 19.24 -6.09
C VAL A 161 0.78 17.76 -5.79
N VAL A 162 1.88 17.37 -5.19
CA VAL A 162 2.14 16.00 -4.77
C VAL A 162 2.03 15.91 -3.26
N GLU A 163 1.30 14.91 -2.77
CA GLU A 163 1.40 14.45 -1.40
C GLU A 163 2.39 13.30 -1.30
N ALA A 164 3.14 13.28 -0.21
CA ALA A 164 4.12 12.24 0.03
C ALA A 164 4.25 11.91 1.52
N GLU A 165 4.66 10.69 1.80
CA GLU A 165 5.02 10.24 3.15
C GLU A 165 6.41 9.60 3.12
N ASP A 166 7.27 10.05 4.03
CA ASP A 166 8.56 9.43 4.32
C ASP A 166 8.45 8.63 5.62
N LEU A 167 8.75 7.32 5.55
CA LEU A 167 8.97 6.47 6.70
C LEU A 167 10.48 6.35 6.93
N ILE A 168 10.95 6.87 8.05
CA ILE A 168 12.37 7.03 8.36
C ILE A 168 12.73 6.17 9.57
N PHE A 169 13.75 5.33 9.45
CA PHE A 169 14.29 4.57 10.57
C PHE A 169 15.80 4.32 10.42
N LEU A 170 16.43 4.01 11.53
CA LEU A 170 17.86 3.70 11.58
C LEU A 170 18.03 2.18 11.74
N ASN A 171 18.85 1.58 10.90
CA ASN A 171 19.20 0.17 10.99
C ASN A 171 20.69 -0.03 10.71
N SER A 172 21.39 -0.65 11.65
CA SER A 172 22.80 -1.05 11.52
C SER A 172 23.73 0.04 10.97
N GLY A 173 23.56 1.29 11.44
CA GLY A 173 24.37 2.44 11.00
C GLY A 173 23.94 3.02 9.63
N GLN A 174 22.78 2.63 9.15
CA GLN A 174 22.18 3.18 7.94
C GLN A 174 20.86 3.90 8.26
N LEU A 175 20.63 5.02 7.61
CA LEU A 175 19.33 5.66 7.52
C LEU A 175 18.58 5.04 6.35
N VAL A 176 17.46 4.43 6.66
CA VAL A 176 16.53 3.90 5.67
C VAL A 176 15.37 4.87 5.54
N VAL A 177 15.09 5.30 4.33
CA VAL A 177 13.94 6.15 4.02
C VAL A 177 13.11 5.45 2.96
N ILE A 178 11.89 5.13 3.32
CA ILE A 178 10.86 4.59 2.43
C ILE A 178 9.89 5.73 2.16
N ASN A 179 9.79 6.13 0.91
CA ASN A 179 8.92 7.21 0.48
C ASN A 179 7.82 6.68 -0.42
N VAL A 180 6.58 7.09 -0.15
CA VAL A 180 5.46 6.94 -1.07
C VAL A 180 4.97 8.32 -1.46
N ALA A 181 4.63 8.52 -2.72
CA ALA A 181 4.20 9.81 -3.25
C ALA A 181 3.20 9.62 -4.38
N ALA A 182 2.20 10.49 -4.46
CA ALA A 182 1.23 10.57 -5.55
C ALA A 182 0.75 12.01 -5.73
N ASP A 183 0.14 12.30 -6.88
CA ASP A 183 -0.63 13.52 -7.06
C ASP A 183 -1.67 13.66 -5.93
N ALA A 184 -1.81 14.84 -5.35
CA ALA A 184 -2.71 15.08 -4.23
C ALA A 184 -4.17 14.75 -4.57
N THR A 185 -4.56 14.85 -5.85
CA THR A 185 -5.91 14.48 -6.32
C THR A 185 -6.12 12.97 -6.40
N GLU A 186 -5.04 12.18 -6.54
CA GLU A 186 -5.05 10.72 -6.65
C GLU A 186 -4.67 10.02 -5.34
N TRP A 187 -4.23 10.78 -4.33
CA TRP A 187 -3.75 10.23 -3.05
C TRP A 187 -4.72 9.24 -2.41
N ALA A 188 -6.03 9.54 -2.46
CA ALA A 188 -7.05 8.67 -1.89
C ALA A 188 -7.22 7.35 -2.68
N ASP A 189 -7.07 7.40 -3.99
CA ASP A 189 -7.18 6.24 -4.86
C ASP A 189 -5.96 5.32 -4.71
N GLU A 190 -4.77 5.90 -4.49
CA GLU A 190 -3.53 5.18 -4.23
C GLU A 190 -3.42 4.64 -2.80
N ALA A 191 -4.28 5.05 -1.88
CA ALA A 191 -4.24 4.66 -0.46
C ALA A 191 -4.20 3.12 -0.25
N ARG A 192 -4.82 2.35 -1.16
CA ARG A 192 -4.78 0.88 -1.13
C ARG A 192 -3.37 0.35 -1.41
N HIS A 193 -2.68 0.90 -2.38
CA HIS A 193 -1.33 0.53 -2.75
C HIS A 193 -0.34 0.89 -1.64
N PHE A 194 -0.49 2.08 -1.05
CA PHE A 194 0.33 2.50 0.08
C PHE A 194 0.10 1.64 1.32
N ARG A 195 -1.16 1.22 1.57
CA ARG A 195 -1.47 0.28 2.65
C ARG A 195 -0.74 -1.05 2.47
N LEU A 196 -0.73 -1.64 1.26
CA LEU A 196 0.02 -2.85 0.97
C LEU A 196 1.50 -2.72 1.37
N ILE A 197 2.11 -1.57 1.06
CA ILE A 197 3.51 -1.26 1.40
C ILE A 197 3.67 -1.21 2.93
N TYR A 198 2.82 -0.48 3.64
CA TYR A 198 2.87 -0.34 5.09
C TYR A 198 2.57 -1.64 5.82
N ASP A 199 1.61 -2.44 5.33
CA ASP A 199 1.29 -3.75 5.90
C ASP A 199 2.48 -4.71 5.79
N SER A 200 3.25 -4.64 4.70
CA SER A 200 4.46 -5.44 4.54
C SER A 200 5.55 -5.10 5.57
N LEU A 201 5.58 -3.85 6.01
CA LEU A 201 6.48 -3.34 7.04
C LEU A 201 5.92 -3.51 8.46
N ARG A 202 4.69 -4.04 8.59
CA ARG A 202 3.98 -4.14 9.88
C ARG A 202 3.93 -2.80 10.62
N LEU A 203 3.68 -1.73 9.86
CA LEU A 203 3.60 -0.38 10.40
C LEU A 203 2.49 -0.29 11.45
N ARG A 204 2.81 0.21 12.64
CA ARG A 204 1.86 0.48 13.73
C ARG A 204 2.03 1.91 14.20
N THR A 205 0.92 2.59 14.40
CA THR A 205 0.88 3.90 15.04
C THR A 205 0.70 3.74 16.55
N ASN A 206 1.04 4.77 17.33
CA ASN A 206 0.80 4.75 18.77
C ASN A 206 -0.70 4.60 19.11
N ALA A 207 -1.59 5.11 18.25
CA ALA A 207 -3.04 4.92 18.41
C ALA A 207 -3.47 3.44 18.31
N ASP A 208 -2.77 2.65 17.50
CA ASP A 208 -3.04 1.21 17.37
C ASP A 208 -2.50 0.43 18.57
N ALA A 209 -1.42 0.92 19.20
CA ALA A 209 -0.85 0.32 20.40
C ALA A 209 -1.78 0.45 21.62
N ASP A 210 -2.45 1.58 21.78
CA ASP A 210 -3.41 1.80 22.87
C ASP A 210 -4.65 0.89 22.76
N GLN A 211 -5.04 0.47 21.57
CA GLN A 211 -6.15 -0.47 21.37
C GLN A 211 -5.81 -1.93 21.72
N LEU A 212 -4.52 -2.26 21.77
CA LEU A 212 -4.04 -3.62 22.06
C LEU A 212 -3.69 -3.84 23.54
N THR A 213 -3.69 -2.77 24.36
CA THR A 213 -3.49 -2.91 25.80
C THR A 213 -4.81 -3.42 26.40
N PRO A 214 -4.90 -4.69 26.83
CA PRO A 214 -6.09 -5.15 27.53
C PRO A 214 -6.24 -4.31 28.79
N PRO A 215 -7.49 -3.95 29.19
CA PRO A 215 -7.71 -3.25 30.44
C PRO A 215 -7.08 -4.06 31.56
N LEU A 216 -6.24 -3.39 32.36
CA LEU A 216 -5.62 -4.01 33.53
C LEU A 216 -6.72 -4.70 34.33
N PRO A 217 -6.54 -5.98 34.73
CA PRO A 217 -7.52 -6.65 35.58
C PRO A 217 -7.70 -5.79 36.81
N LEU A 218 -8.97 -5.44 37.11
CA LEU A 218 -9.33 -4.79 38.35
C LEU A 218 -8.72 -5.61 39.49
N GLU A 219 -7.73 -5.04 40.17
CA GLU A 219 -7.21 -5.62 41.40
C GLU A 219 -8.39 -5.92 42.30
N THR A 220 -8.68 -7.19 42.48
CA THR A 220 -9.66 -7.65 43.45
C THR A 220 -9.10 -7.21 44.80
N ARG A 221 -9.63 -6.12 45.35
CA ARG A 221 -9.34 -5.66 46.69
C ARG A 221 -9.67 -6.81 47.62
N LEU A 222 -8.66 -7.51 48.08
CA LEU A 222 -8.79 -8.48 49.15
C LEU A 222 -9.45 -7.78 50.33
N PRO A 223 -10.50 -8.35 50.94
CA PRO A 223 -11.05 -7.82 52.16
C PRO A 223 -9.95 -7.90 53.24
N THR A 224 -9.68 -6.74 53.81
CA THR A 224 -8.81 -6.63 55.01
C THR A 224 -9.44 -7.43 56.14
N GLU A 225 -8.92 -8.59 56.40
CA GLU A 225 -9.20 -9.37 57.60
C GLU A 225 -8.46 -8.67 58.77
N GLY A 226 -9.22 -8.24 59.76
CA GLY A 226 -8.65 -7.75 61.02
C GLY A 226 -9.45 -6.62 61.65
N ASP A 227 -10.40 -7.00 62.48
CA ASP A 227 -10.49 -6.47 63.82
C ASP A 227 -11.43 -7.38 64.63
N SER A 228 -10.81 -8.38 65.28
CA SER A 228 -11.40 -9.02 66.42
C SER A 228 -10.62 -8.54 67.64
N GLU A 229 -11.24 -7.61 68.44
CA GLU A 229 -11.21 -7.59 69.92
C GLU A 229 -12.17 -6.52 70.43
#